data_12c5e47d6af3b90c3e14385ae41154be
#
_entry.id   12c5e47d6af3b90c3e14385ae41154be
#
_cell.length_a   1.000
_cell.length_b   1.000
_cell.length_c   1.000
_cell.angle_alpha   90.00
_cell.angle_beta   90.00
_cell.angle_gamma   90.00
#
_symmetry.space_group_name_H-M   'P 1'
#
loop_
_entity.id
_entity.type
_entity.pdbx_description
1 polymer ?
#
loop_
_entity_poly.entity_id
_entity_poly.type
_entity_poly.pdbx_seq_one_letter_code
_entity_poly.pdbx_strand_id
1 'polypeptide(L)'
;MKHLGIVKADTLVAVINWIGIPLIFLYASSMFLAPWIEGQSDWIYVQKVWDRWQTLNTGMLAFISSVIALNIAKFNSNKQRERRFIAARAFLPHALSELTSYFKSSSRLLIEAWERCGDPGLDRSHPLEADFPELPEEYKETFSRCIADAESDVGDYLAYILMRLQVHHSRLRELNDSFSEGS
;
A
#
# COMPACT_ATOMS: atom_id res chain seq x y z
N MET A 1 -0.17 7.26 9.46
CA MET A 1 0.48 6.55 10.59
C MET A 1 0.65 5.03 10.41
N LYS A 2 -0.08 4.33 9.54
CA LYS A 2 0.10 2.88 9.26
C LYS A 2 1.40 2.54 8.49
N HIS A 3 1.90 3.41 7.64
CA HIS A 3 3.14 3.18 6.87
C HIS A 3 4.40 3.00 7.72
N LEU A 4 4.50 3.73 8.84
CA LEU A 4 5.67 3.61 9.74
C LEU A 4 5.76 2.23 10.42
N GLY A 5 4.63 1.56 10.63
CA GLY A 5 4.57 0.22 11.22
C GLY A 5 5.02 -0.88 10.25
N ILE A 6 4.68 -0.75 8.97
CA ILE A 6 5.02 -1.74 7.94
C ILE A 6 6.52 -1.70 7.63
N VAL A 7 7.08 -0.51 7.47
CA VAL A 7 8.55 -0.34 7.26
C VAL A 7 9.34 -0.91 8.43
N LYS A 8 8.89 -0.69 9.68
CA LYS A 8 9.54 -1.27 10.87
C LYS A 8 9.46 -2.80 10.89
N ALA A 9 8.33 -3.39 10.52
CA ALA A 9 8.16 -4.85 10.47
C ALA A 9 9.05 -5.48 9.40
N ASP A 10 9.14 -4.88 8.22
CA ASP A 10 10.01 -5.35 7.13
C ASP A 10 11.49 -5.28 7.51
N THR A 11 11.89 -4.19 8.15
CA THR A 11 13.27 -4.01 8.64
C THR A 11 13.58 -5.03 9.73
N LEU A 12 12.65 -5.26 10.64
CA LEU A 12 12.82 -6.24 11.72
C LEU A 12 12.99 -7.67 11.18
N VAL A 13 12.15 -8.09 10.23
CA VAL A 13 12.30 -9.41 9.59
C VAL A 13 13.61 -9.51 8.81
N ALA A 14 14.02 -8.45 8.12
CA ALA A 14 15.30 -8.43 7.42
C ALA A 14 16.48 -8.57 8.38
N VAL A 15 16.47 -7.85 9.51
CA VAL A 15 17.51 -7.94 10.55
C VAL A 15 17.55 -9.34 11.18
N ILE A 16 16.37 -9.91 11.51
CA ILE A 16 16.29 -11.28 12.05
C ILE A 16 16.85 -12.29 11.07
N ASN A 17 16.55 -12.17 9.78
CA ASN A 17 17.09 -13.07 8.76
C ASN A 17 18.60 -12.87 8.58
N TRP A 18 19.07 -11.63 8.55
CA TRP A 18 20.48 -11.32 8.34
C TRP A 18 21.38 -11.81 9.48
N ILE A 19 20.89 -11.75 10.71
CA ILE A 19 21.60 -12.26 11.91
C ILE A 19 21.29 -13.74 12.17
N GLY A 20 20.01 -14.09 12.06
CA GLY A 20 19.52 -15.43 12.44
C GLY A 20 20.01 -16.53 11.51
N ILE A 21 20.06 -16.30 10.20
CA ILE A 21 20.52 -17.32 9.24
C ILE A 21 22.00 -17.69 9.47
N PRO A 22 22.95 -16.74 9.60
CA PRO A 22 24.32 -17.06 9.95
C PRO A 22 24.46 -17.77 11.31
N LEU A 23 23.68 -17.37 12.29
CA LEU A 23 23.68 -17.99 13.63
C LEU A 23 23.18 -19.45 13.58
N ILE A 24 22.12 -19.73 12.81
CA ILE A 24 21.62 -21.10 12.57
C ILE A 24 22.68 -21.94 11.87
N PHE A 25 23.35 -21.38 10.87
CA PHE A 25 24.41 -22.08 10.13
C PHE A 25 25.60 -22.40 11.03
N LEU A 26 26.05 -21.43 11.86
CA LEU A 26 27.13 -21.64 12.82
C LEU A 26 26.77 -22.71 13.86
N TYR A 27 25.53 -22.67 14.37
CA TYR A 27 25.02 -23.67 15.28
C TYR A 27 24.98 -25.08 14.62
N ALA A 28 24.43 -25.20 13.42
CA ALA A 28 24.37 -26.46 12.69
C ALA A 28 25.78 -27.03 12.45
N SER A 29 26.73 -26.18 12.07
CA SER A 29 28.11 -26.59 11.87
C SER A 29 28.77 -27.09 13.15
N SER A 30 28.59 -26.37 14.28
CA SER A 30 29.17 -26.77 15.57
C SER A 30 28.51 -28.00 16.18
N MET A 31 27.21 -28.24 15.97
CA MET A 31 26.49 -29.37 16.56
C MET A 31 26.50 -30.64 15.70
N PHE A 32 26.68 -30.52 14.39
CA PHE A 32 26.72 -31.66 13.49
C PHE A 32 28.15 -31.95 13.00
N LEU A 33 28.87 -30.96 12.47
CA LEU A 33 30.16 -31.19 11.85
C LEU A 33 31.27 -31.35 12.89
N ALA A 34 31.35 -30.51 13.92
CA ALA A 34 32.42 -30.55 14.90
C ALA A 34 32.42 -31.89 15.68
N PRO A 35 31.33 -32.38 16.27
CA PRO A 35 31.30 -33.66 16.98
C PRO A 35 31.61 -34.85 16.07
N TRP A 36 31.21 -34.76 14.77
CA TRP A 36 31.50 -35.81 13.80
C TRP A 36 32.99 -35.90 13.46
N ILE A 37 33.67 -34.77 13.34
CA ILE A 37 35.08 -34.70 13.06
C ILE A 37 35.89 -35.07 14.30
N GLU A 38 35.58 -34.51 15.47
CA GLU A 38 36.25 -34.78 16.75
C GLU A 38 36.09 -36.23 17.22
N GLY A 39 34.89 -36.78 17.02
CA GLY A 39 34.54 -38.16 17.36
C GLY A 39 35.03 -39.21 16.37
N GLN A 40 35.80 -38.82 15.34
CA GLN A 40 36.28 -39.73 14.29
C GLN A 40 35.17 -40.55 13.63
N SER A 41 33.99 -39.94 13.42
CA SER A 41 32.78 -40.56 12.89
C SER A 41 32.12 -41.55 13.87
N ASP A 42 32.39 -41.49 15.16
CA ASP A 42 31.72 -42.29 16.17
C ASP A 42 30.36 -41.65 16.55
N TRP A 43 29.30 -42.39 16.26
CA TRP A 43 27.93 -41.99 16.56
C TRP A 43 27.66 -41.84 18.07
N ILE A 44 28.28 -42.67 18.90
CA ILE A 44 28.11 -42.63 20.35
C ILE A 44 28.66 -41.32 20.91
N TYR A 45 29.76 -40.81 20.37
CA TYR A 45 30.31 -39.52 20.76
C TYR A 45 29.37 -38.36 20.41
N VAL A 46 28.82 -38.40 19.19
CA VAL A 46 27.85 -37.38 18.75
C VAL A 46 26.62 -37.37 19.65
N GLN A 47 26.06 -38.55 19.99
CA GLN A 47 24.94 -38.64 20.92
C GLN A 47 25.24 -38.04 22.30
N LYS A 48 26.40 -38.32 22.88
CA LYS A 48 26.82 -37.71 24.19
C LYS A 48 26.90 -36.21 24.15
N VAL A 49 27.38 -35.64 23.04
CA VAL A 49 27.41 -34.19 22.84
C VAL A 49 26.00 -33.63 22.75
N TRP A 50 25.10 -34.28 22.00
CA TRP A 50 23.71 -33.87 21.83
C TRP A 50 22.92 -33.93 23.15
N ASP A 51 23.09 -34.97 23.93
CA ASP A 51 22.47 -35.12 25.26
C ASP A 51 22.93 -34.02 26.22
N ARG A 52 24.23 -33.70 26.23
CA ARG A 52 24.75 -32.60 27.05
C ARG A 52 24.15 -31.26 26.70
N TRP A 53 23.87 -31.00 25.42
CA TRP A 53 23.35 -29.73 24.92
C TRP A 53 21.86 -29.77 24.58
N GLN A 54 21.11 -30.73 25.13
CA GLN A 54 19.69 -30.94 24.82
C GLN A 54 18.84 -29.68 24.97
N THR A 55 19.05 -28.92 26.06
CA THR A 55 18.31 -27.67 26.30
C THR A 55 18.60 -26.62 25.22
N LEU A 56 19.87 -26.48 24.83
CA LEU A 56 20.26 -25.57 23.74
C LEU A 56 19.65 -26.02 22.42
N ASN A 57 19.69 -27.30 22.11
CA ASN A 57 19.12 -27.87 20.90
C ASN A 57 17.61 -27.57 20.80
N THR A 58 16.86 -27.74 21.91
CA THR A 58 15.43 -27.41 21.97
C THR A 58 15.19 -25.92 21.76
N GLY A 59 15.96 -25.06 22.42
CA GLY A 59 15.87 -23.60 22.24
C GLY A 59 16.17 -23.17 20.81
N MET A 60 17.17 -23.81 20.16
CA MET A 60 17.53 -23.49 18.78
C MET A 60 16.47 -23.96 17.78
N LEU A 61 15.86 -25.11 17.99
CA LEU A 61 14.73 -25.57 17.19
C LEU A 61 13.53 -24.63 17.29
N ALA A 62 13.21 -24.15 18.50
CA ALA A 62 12.17 -23.16 18.71
C ALA A 62 12.48 -21.83 17.99
N PHE A 63 13.74 -21.39 18.04
CA PHE A 63 14.18 -20.18 17.33
C PHE A 63 14.06 -20.33 15.82
N ILE A 64 14.55 -21.45 15.25
CA ILE A 64 14.43 -21.74 13.81
C ILE A 64 12.96 -21.76 13.38
N SER A 65 12.10 -22.43 14.14
CA SER A 65 10.66 -22.49 13.88
C SER A 65 10.03 -21.09 13.88
N SER A 66 10.43 -20.22 14.79
CA SER A 66 9.96 -18.84 14.87
C SER A 66 10.40 -18.01 13.66
N VAL A 67 11.64 -18.16 13.20
CA VAL A 67 12.15 -17.48 11.99
C VAL A 67 11.37 -17.95 10.76
N ILE A 68 11.13 -19.24 10.62
CA ILE A 68 10.33 -19.79 9.51
C ILE A 68 8.90 -19.23 9.56
N ALA A 69 8.25 -19.26 10.73
CA ALA A 69 6.89 -18.77 10.90
C ALA A 69 6.76 -17.28 10.54
N LEU A 70 7.72 -16.44 10.95
CA LEU A 70 7.76 -15.02 10.58
C LEU A 70 7.89 -14.82 9.07
N ASN A 71 8.76 -15.59 8.40
CA ASN A 71 8.92 -15.50 6.95
C ASN A 71 7.65 -15.94 6.20
N ILE A 72 7.00 -17.02 6.64
CA ILE A 72 5.73 -17.48 6.07
C ILE A 72 4.64 -16.42 6.27
N ALA A 73 4.51 -15.86 7.46
CA ALA A 73 3.54 -14.82 7.76
C ALA A 73 3.73 -13.59 6.86
N LYS A 74 5.00 -13.14 6.69
CA LYS A 74 5.35 -12.04 5.79
C LYS A 74 5.00 -12.36 4.33
N PHE A 75 5.36 -13.54 3.85
CA PHE A 75 5.04 -13.98 2.49
C PHE A 75 3.53 -13.98 2.24
N ASN A 76 2.75 -14.55 3.17
CA ASN A 76 1.29 -14.59 3.06
C ASN A 76 0.67 -13.19 3.09
N SER A 77 1.17 -12.31 3.95
CA SER A 77 0.71 -10.91 4.03
C SER A 77 0.95 -10.17 2.71
N ASN A 78 2.14 -10.32 2.13
CA ASN A 78 2.48 -9.70 0.84
C ASN A 78 1.60 -10.24 -0.30
N LYS A 79 1.38 -11.57 -0.33
CA LYS A 79 0.48 -12.20 -1.31
C LYS A 79 -0.96 -11.74 -1.18
N GLN A 80 -1.46 -11.57 0.04
CA GLN A 80 -2.80 -11.04 0.26
C GLN A 80 -2.92 -9.58 -0.18
N ARG A 81 -1.92 -8.75 0.11
CA ARG A 81 -1.84 -7.35 -0.32
C ARG A 81 -1.85 -7.26 -1.85
N GLU A 82 -1.02 -8.05 -2.53
CA GLU A 82 -0.97 -8.11 -3.99
C GLU A 82 -2.34 -8.47 -4.59
N ARG A 83 -3.00 -9.52 -4.05
CA ARG A 83 -4.33 -9.94 -4.52
C ARG A 83 -5.40 -8.87 -4.31
N ARG A 84 -5.38 -8.17 -3.17
CA ARG A 84 -6.31 -7.07 -2.90
C ARG A 84 -6.08 -5.90 -3.86
N PHE A 85 -4.82 -5.55 -4.11
CA PHE A 85 -4.47 -4.52 -5.08
C PHE A 85 -4.94 -4.87 -6.49
N ILE A 86 -4.72 -6.11 -6.94
CA ILE A 86 -5.21 -6.57 -8.25
C ILE A 86 -6.74 -6.48 -8.33
N ALA A 87 -7.46 -6.90 -7.28
CA ALA A 87 -8.91 -6.82 -7.22
C ALA A 87 -9.40 -5.37 -7.25
N ALA A 88 -8.79 -4.48 -6.47
CA ALA A 88 -9.14 -3.05 -6.46
C ALA A 88 -8.87 -2.39 -7.81
N ARG A 89 -7.73 -2.71 -8.44
CA ARG A 89 -7.34 -2.19 -9.76
C ARG A 89 -8.31 -2.58 -10.87
N ALA A 90 -9.00 -3.71 -10.74
CA ALA A 90 -9.97 -4.14 -11.75
C ALA A 90 -11.15 -3.17 -11.91
N PHE A 91 -11.49 -2.38 -10.88
CA PHE A 91 -12.55 -1.37 -10.92
C PHE A 91 -12.04 0.02 -11.38
N LEU A 92 -10.73 0.21 -11.46
CA LEU A 92 -10.13 1.49 -11.83
C LEU A 92 -10.57 2.00 -13.22
N PRO A 93 -10.69 1.17 -14.29
CA PRO A 93 -11.13 1.63 -15.58
C PRO A 93 -12.55 2.24 -15.56
N HIS A 94 -13.46 1.66 -14.77
CA HIS A 94 -14.81 2.19 -14.61
C HIS A 94 -14.78 3.55 -13.91
N ALA A 95 -14.12 3.65 -12.77
CA ALA A 95 -13.95 4.90 -12.04
C ALA A 95 -13.31 6.00 -12.88
N LEU A 96 -12.31 5.67 -13.73
CA LEU A 96 -11.68 6.61 -14.64
C LEU A 96 -12.62 7.06 -15.79
N SER A 97 -13.50 6.17 -16.26
CA SER A 97 -14.52 6.51 -17.24
C SER A 97 -15.53 7.54 -16.69
N GLU A 98 -16.00 7.33 -15.47
CA GLU A 98 -16.88 8.26 -14.77
C GLU A 98 -16.21 9.62 -14.53
N LEU A 99 -14.94 9.63 -14.09
CA LEU A 99 -14.16 10.84 -13.95
C LEU A 99 -13.95 11.57 -15.29
N THR A 100 -13.82 10.83 -16.40
CA THR A 100 -13.74 11.45 -17.73
C THR A 100 -15.05 12.16 -18.09
N SER A 101 -16.20 11.56 -17.75
CA SER A 101 -17.51 12.19 -17.94
C SER A 101 -17.66 13.44 -17.07
N TYR A 102 -17.27 13.35 -15.79
CA TYR A 102 -17.22 14.48 -14.88
C TYR A 102 -16.37 15.63 -15.42
N PHE A 103 -15.16 15.36 -15.92
CA PHE A 103 -14.29 16.40 -16.50
C PHE A 103 -14.86 17.03 -17.76
N LYS A 104 -15.55 16.27 -18.61
CA LYS A 104 -16.24 16.84 -19.77
C LYS A 104 -17.34 17.83 -19.36
N SER A 105 -18.13 17.48 -18.35
CA SER A 105 -19.17 18.37 -17.83
C SER A 105 -18.56 19.59 -17.12
N SER A 106 -17.51 19.41 -16.33
CA SER A 106 -16.77 20.49 -15.71
C SER A 106 -16.17 21.46 -16.73
N SER A 107 -15.63 20.93 -17.85
CA SER A 107 -15.10 21.74 -18.95
C SER A 107 -16.16 22.65 -19.58
N ARG A 108 -17.38 22.15 -19.79
CA ARG A 108 -18.49 22.95 -20.35
C ARG A 108 -18.83 24.11 -19.44
N LEU A 109 -18.98 23.85 -18.14
CA LEU A 109 -19.28 24.88 -17.15
C LEU A 109 -18.18 25.93 -17.06
N LEU A 110 -16.90 25.52 -17.10
CA LEU A 110 -15.75 26.43 -17.09
C LEU A 110 -15.67 27.30 -18.36
N ILE A 111 -15.98 26.74 -19.54
CA ILE A 111 -16.01 27.49 -20.80
C ILE A 111 -17.11 28.53 -20.75
N GLU A 112 -18.31 28.17 -20.34
CA GLU A 112 -19.43 29.09 -20.22
C GLU A 112 -19.11 30.23 -19.25
N ALA A 113 -18.58 29.91 -18.05
CA ALA A 113 -18.16 30.91 -17.08
C ALA A 113 -17.09 31.85 -17.63
N TRP A 114 -16.11 31.31 -18.38
CA TRP A 114 -15.06 32.08 -19.03
C TRP A 114 -15.61 33.05 -20.10
N GLU A 115 -16.52 32.57 -20.96
CA GLU A 115 -17.19 33.39 -21.98
C GLU A 115 -17.96 34.53 -21.35
N ARG A 116 -18.77 34.26 -20.31
CA ARG A 116 -19.52 35.29 -19.58
C ARG A 116 -18.62 36.31 -18.86
N CYS A 117 -17.48 35.90 -18.34
CA CYS A 117 -16.53 36.79 -17.71
C CYS A 117 -15.79 37.68 -18.72
N GLY A 118 -15.56 37.17 -19.95
CA GLY A 118 -14.80 37.85 -20.99
C GLY A 118 -15.61 38.87 -21.78
N ASP A 119 -16.94 38.75 -21.83
CA ASP A 119 -17.81 39.69 -22.58
C ASP A 119 -18.52 40.65 -21.62
N PRO A 120 -18.20 41.99 -21.69
CA PRO A 120 -18.88 42.99 -20.87
C PRO A 120 -20.38 43.13 -21.14
N GLY A 121 -20.86 42.61 -22.30
CA GLY A 121 -22.27 42.68 -22.69
C GLY A 121 -23.11 41.52 -22.16
N LEU A 122 -22.47 40.46 -21.66
CA LEU A 122 -23.18 39.33 -21.10
C LEU A 122 -23.55 39.54 -19.63
N ASP A 123 -24.79 39.17 -19.29
CA ASP A 123 -25.30 39.29 -17.93
C ASP A 123 -24.65 38.26 -17.01
N ARG A 124 -23.99 38.74 -15.98
CA ARG A 124 -23.33 37.93 -14.94
C ARG A 124 -24.25 37.62 -13.77
N SER A 125 -25.47 38.17 -13.77
CA SER A 125 -26.44 38.00 -12.68
C SER A 125 -27.33 36.75 -12.84
N HIS A 126 -27.18 36.03 -13.95
CA HIS A 126 -27.95 34.79 -14.18
C HIS A 126 -27.10 33.55 -13.88
N PRO A 127 -27.71 32.48 -13.32
CA PRO A 127 -27.04 31.19 -13.15
C PRO A 127 -26.47 30.66 -14.45
N LEU A 128 -25.42 29.85 -14.35
CA LEU A 128 -24.87 29.13 -15.51
C LEU A 128 -25.91 28.16 -16.07
N GLU A 129 -25.96 28.05 -17.41
CA GLU A 129 -26.89 27.12 -18.08
C GLU A 129 -26.41 25.68 -18.01
N ALA A 130 -25.08 25.48 -17.92
CA ALA A 130 -24.48 24.17 -17.79
C ALA A 130 -24.79 23.57 -16.41
N ASP A 131 -25.31 22.35 -16.38
CA ASP A 131 -25.56 21.62 -15.14
C ASP A 131 -24.26 21.44 -14.35
N PHE A 132 -24.34 21.69 -13.03
CA PHE A 132 -23.22 21.49 -12.14
C PHE A 132 -22.86 19.99 -12.07
N PRO A 133 -21.63 19.59 -12.43
CA PRO A 133 -21.25 18.20 -12.43
C PRO A 133 -21.02 17.68 -11.00
N GLU A 134 -21.76 16.67 -10.61
CA GLU A 134 -21.51 15.96 -9.37
C GLU A 134 -20.31 15.02 -9.51
N LEU A 135 -19.53 14.94 -8.45
CA LEU A 135 -18.38 14.05 -8.40
C LEU A 135 -18.86 12.63 -8.09
N PRO A 136 -18.61 11.62 -8.95
CA PRO A 136 -19.05 10.25 -8.70
C PRO A 136 -18.60 9.75 -7.33
N GLU A 137 -19.46 9.06 -6.57
CA GLU A 137 -19.08 8.56 -5.24
C GLU A 137 -18.17 7.33 -5.29
N GLU A 138 -18.36 6.47 -6.30
CA GLU A 138 -17.65 5.19 -6.41
C GLU A 138 -16.14 5.32 -6.62
N TYR A 139 -15.66 6.43 -7.22
CA TYR A 139 -14.22 6.64 -7.40
C TYR A 139 -13.47 6.73 -6.08
N LYS A 140 -14.06 7.33 -5.04
CA LYS A 140 -13.42 7.49 -3.72
C LYS A 140 -13.08 6.13 -3.11
N GLU A 141 -14.02 5.21 -3.17
CA GLU A 141 -13.83 3.87 -2.61
C GLU A 141 -12.79 3.08 -3.41
N THR A 142 -12.88 3.12 -4.75
CA THR A 142 -11.94 2.44 -5.64
C THR A 142 -10.53 2.97 -5.46
N PHE A 143 -10.33 4.30 -5.46
CA PHE A 143 -9.02 4.92 -5.23
C PHE A 143 -8.48 4.61 -3.83
N SER A 144 -9.32 4.71 -2.78
CA SER A 144 -8.90 4.42 -1.40
C SER A 144 -8.45 2.96 -1.24
N ARG A 145 -9.14 2.01 -1.86
CA ARG A 145 -8.73 0.60 -1.87
C ARG A 145 -7.41 0.40 -2.62
N CYS A 146 -7.25 1.04 -3.78
CA CYS A 146 -5.99 0.97 -4.52
C CYS A 146 -4.83 1.57 -3.71
N ILE A 147 -5.01 2.74 -3.08
CA ILE A 147 -4.01 3.42 -2.26
C ILE A 147 -3.59 2.55 -1.06
N ALA A 148 -4.56 1.87 -0.42
CA ALA A 148 -4.30 1.07 0.78
C ALA A 148 -3.38 -0.12 0.53
N ASP A 149 -3.44 -0.72 -0.65
CA ASP A 149 -2.73 -1.95 -0.98
C ASP A 149 -1.65 -1.76 -2.07
N ALA A 150 -1.51 -0.56 -2.66
CA ALA A 150 -0.48 -0.22 -3.64
C ALA A 150 0.93 -0.18 -3.04
N GLU A 151 1.95 -0.23 -3.88
CA GLU A 151 3.31 0.16 -3.51
C GLU A 151 3.35 1.65 -3.15
N SER A 152 4.30 2.05 -2.30
CA SER A 152 4.37 3.42 -1.74
C SER A 152 4.26 4.49 -2.82
N ASP A 153 5.09 4.39 -3.86
CA ASP A 153 5.17 5.41 -4.92
C ASP A 153 3.86 5.53 -5.70
N VAL A 154 3.22 4.39 -5.99
CA VAL A 154 1.92 4.34 -6.70
C VAL A 154 0.81 4.85 -5.77
N GLY A 155 0.84 4.46 -4.49
CA GLY A 155 -0.11 4.92 -3.49
C GLY A 155 -0.07 6.43 -3.30
N ASP A 156 1.11 7.00 -3.18
CA ASP A 156 1.32 8.46 -3.02
C ASP A 156 0.85 9.23 -4.26
N TYR A 157 1.11 8.70 -5.46
CA TYR A 157 0.65 9.30 -6.71
C TYR A 157 -0.88 9.28 -6.83
N LEU A 158 -1.53 8.17 -6.50
CA LEU A 158 -2.99 8.06 -6.50
C LEU A 158 -3.62 8.98 -5.44
N ALA A 159 -3.01 9.08 -4.26
CA ALA A 159 -3.45 9.99 -3.20
C ALA A 159 -3.34 11.45 -3.64
N TYR A 160 -2.27 11.81 -4.34
CA TYR A 160 -2.11 13.14 -4.92
C TYR A 160 -3.20 13.46 -5.95
N ILE A 161 -3.51 12.53 -6.86
CA ILE A 161 -4.61 12.71 -7.83
C ILE A 161 -5.94 12.92 -7.10
N LEU A 162 -6.24 12.09 -6.10
CA LEU A 162 -7.45 12.19 -5.30
C LEU A 162 -7.59 13.56 -4.61
N MET A 163 -6.51 14.05 -4.03
CA MET A 163 -6.46 15.37 -3.40
C MET A 163 -6.72 16.49 -4.43
N ARG A 164 -6.07 16.44 -5.58
CA ARG A 164 -6.24 17.46 -6.64
C ARG A 164 -7.66 17.47 -7.18
N LEU A 165 -8.28 16.32 -7.30
CA LEU A 165 -9.66 16.20 -7.76
C LEU A 165 -10.65 16.84 -6.78
N GLN A 166 -10.46 16.62 -5.47
CA GLN A 166 -11.28 17.26 -4.44
C GLN A 166 -11.14 18.78 -4.44
N VAL A 167 -9.91 19.27 -4.57
CA VAL A 167 -9.65 20.72 -4.67
C VAL A 167 -10.29 21.31 -5.93
N HIS A 168 -10.21 20.61 -7.07
CA HIS A 168 -10.85 21.03 -8.30
C HIS A 168 -12.37 21.13 -8.14
N HIS A 169 -13.00 20.11 -7.56
CA HIS A 169 -14.44 20.10 -7.32
C HIS A 169 -14.90 21.23 -6.39
N SER A 170 -14.13 21.49 -5.31
CA SER A 170 -14.41 22.62 -4.40
C SER A 170 -14.38 23.97 -5.11
N ARG A 171 -13.37 24.20 -5.93
CA ARG A 171 -13.24 25.46 -6.70
C ARG A 171 -14.34 25.59 -7.76
N LEU A 172 -14.74 24.49 -8.37
CA LEU A 172 -15.83 24.49 -9.33
C LEU A 172 -17.17 24.85 -8.66
N ARG A 173 -17.38 24.38 -7.43
CA ARG A 173 -18.54 24.75 -6.62
C ARG A 173 -18.53 26.24 -6.28
N GLU A 174 -17.43 26.77 -5.78
CA GLU A 174 -17.28 28.21 -5.48
C GLU A 174 -17.59 29.06 -6.72
N LEU A 175 -17.08 28.64 -7.89
CA LEU A 175 -17.38 29.31 -9.15
C LEU A 175 -18.89 29.31 -9.45
N ASN A 176 -19.54 28.15 -9.40
CA ASN A 176 -20.97 28.02 -9.64
C ASN A 176 -21.82 28.86 -8.68
N ASP A 177 -21.47 28.83 -7.39
CA ASP A 177 -22.16 29.60 -6.34
C ASP A 177 -22.03 31.10 -6.59
N SER A 178 -20.87 31.59 -7.07
CA SER A 178 -20.66 33.01 -7.38
C SER A 178 -21.57 33.55 -8.50
N PHE A 179 -22.00 32.70 -9.43
CA PHE A 179 -22.99 33.04 -10.46
C PHE A 179 -24.43 32.86 -9.99
N SER A 180 -24.67 32.06 -8.94
CA SER A 180 -25.99 31.82 -8.38
C SER A 180 -26.39 32.85 -7.34
N GLU A 181 -25.44 33.40 -6.56
CA GLU A 181 -25.68 34.43 -5.52
C GLU A 181 -25.81 35.85 -6.09
N GLY A 182 -25.42 36.06 -7.33
CA GLY A 182 -25.55 37.35 -8.03
C GLY A 182 -26.96 37.64 -8.55
N SER A 183 -27.89 36.70 -8.37
CA SER A 183 -29.30 36.83 -8.75
C SER A 183 -30.13 37.20 -7.52
#